data_6fd89ac414aeecd684abbf32889427b9
#
_entry.id   6fd89ac414aeecd684abbf32889427b9
#
_cell.length_a   1.000
_cell.length_b   1.000
_cell.length_c   1.000
_cell.angle_alpha   90.00
_cell.angle_beta   90.00
_cell.angle_gamma   90.00
#
_symmetry.space_group_name_H-M   'P 1'
#
loop_
_entity.id
_entity.type
_entity.pdbx_description
1 polymer ?
#
loop_
_entity_poly.entity_id
_entity_poly.type
_entity_poly.pdbx_seq_one_letter_code
_entity_poly.pdbx_strand_id
1 'polypeptide(L)'
;MLDIDAIYRFLDKLNSKLKEQAEQIAFAHTQRILNGNISVVFYDMTTLYFEASDEDDLRKTGFSKDGKHQNPQIYLGLLVGLGGYAIGYDVFEGSIYEGHTLLPFLQKIATKFKLEKPVIVADAGLLSKNNIKALEEQGYEYIIGARLKNEPEKVKQQILQKEPGDNEVIHINKPGNTRLIIAYAGNRAAKDEYNRKRGLQRLEKQIKAGKLSKSNINNKGYNKYLKLQGEITIEIDYEKFNADKAGMD
;
A
#
# COMPACT_ATOMS: atom_id res chain seq x y z
N MET A 1 -15.56 -13.40 37.22
CA MET A 1 -14.54 -12.45 36.68
C MET A 1 -13.41 -13.31 36.13
N LEU A 2 -13.02 -13.16 34.87
CA LEU A 2 -11.87 -13.88 34.34
C LEU A 2 -10.60 -13.35 35.01
N ASP A 3 -9.81 -14.26 35.58
CA ASP A 3 -8.53 -13.93 36.18
C ASP A 3 -7.54 -13.54 35.06
N ILE A 4 -6.88 -12.40 35.18
CA ILE A 4 -5.94 -11.88 34.17
C ILE A 4 -4.76 -12.84 33.97
N ASP A 5 -4.29 -13.49 35.04
CA ASP A 5 -3.22 -14.48 34.97
C ASP A 5 -3.64 -15.73 34.21
N ALA A 6 -4.92 -16.10 34.27
CA ALA A 6 -5.46 -17.19 33.47
C ALA A 6 -5.47 -16.85 31.97
N ILE A 7 -5.72 -15.60 31.62
CA ILE A 7 -5.64 -15.12 30.24
C ILE A 7 -4.19 -15.22 29.74
N TYR A 8 -3.22 -14.71 30.49
CA TYR A 8 -1.81 -14.77 30.09
C TYR A 8 -1.32 -16.22 29.96
N ARG A 9 -1.62 -17.09 30.92
CA ARG A 9 -1.29 -18.54 30.82
C ARG A 9 -1.91 -19.19 29.60
N PHE A 10 -3.14 -18.80 29.21
CA PHE A 10 -3.77 -19.29 28.00
C PHE A 10 -3.07 -18.77 26.73
N LEU A 11 -2.68 -17.50 26.69
CA LEU A 11 -1.95 -16.90 25.57
C LEU A 11 -0.58 -17.58 25.38
N ASP A 12 0.13 -17.87 26.46
CA ASP A 12 1.40 -18.60 26.41
C ASP A 12 1.21 -20.01 25.86
N LYS A 13 0.17 -20.71 26.31
CA LYS A 13 -0.20 -22.04 25.79
C LYS A 13 -0.60 -21.96 24.31
N LEU A 14 -1.38 -20.94 23.93
CA LEU A 14 -1.78 -20.72 22.56
C LEU A 14 -0.55 -20.53 21.67
N ASN A 15 0.34 -19.64 22.05
CA ASN A 15 1.54 -19.34 21.26
C ASN A 15 2.49 -20.54 21.17
N SER A 16 2.75 -21.27 22.28
CA SER A 16 3.76 -22.32 22.33
C SER A 16 3.30 -23.67 21.79
N LYS A 17 2.00 -23.98 21.85
CA LYS A 17 1.49 -25.33 21.56
C LYS A 17 0.33 -25.39 20.55
N LEU A 18 -0.52 -24.38 20.53
CA LEU A 18 -1.76 -24.44 19.79
C LEU A 18 -1.76 -23.58 18.51
N LYS A 19 -0.84 -22.64 18.38
CA LYS A 19 -0.76 -21.71 17.26
C LYS A 19 -0.70 -22.45 15.92
N GLU A 20 0.22 -23.39 15.76
CA GLU A 20 0.36 -24.15 14.52
C GLU A 20 -0.89 -24.98 14.20
N GLN A 21 -1.51 -25.58 15.21
CA GLN A 21 -2.75 -26.35 15.02
C GLN A 21 -3.89 -25.44 14.55
N ALA A 22 -4.03 -24.25 15.18
CA ALA A 22 -5.04 -23.26 14.78
C ALA A 22 -4.83 -22.79 13.35
N GLU A 23 -3.59 -22.50 12.97
CA GLU A 23 -3.25 -22.08 11.60
C GLU A 23 -3.52 -23.20 10.58
N GLN A 24 -3.19 -24.46 10.91
CA GLN A 24 -3.49 -25.59 10.03
C GLN A 24 -4.99 -25.82 9.87
N ILE A 25 -5.78 -25.68 10.94
CA ILE A 25 -7.25 -25.78 10.88
C ILE A 25 -7.82 -24.66 10.00
N ALA A 26 -7.36 -23.43 10.19
CA ALA A 26 -7.80 -22.29 9.38
C ALA A 26 -7.44 -22.49 7.90
N PHE A 27 -6.23 -22.92 7.60
CA PHE A 27 -5.79 -23.22 6.24
C PHE A 27 -6.61 -24.36 5.60
N ALA A 28 -6.79 -25.49 6.32
CA ALA A 28 -7.59 -26.62 5.83
C ALA A 28 -9.04 -26.22 5.57
N HIS A 29 -9.61 -25.35 6.39
CA HIS A 29 -10.93 -24.78 6.18
C HIS A 29 -10.99 -23.95 4.88
N THR A 30 -10.04 -23.03 4.70
CA THR A 30 -9.90 -22.22 3.49
C THR A 30 -9.73 -23.09 2.24
N GLN A 31 -8.85 -24.09 2.31
CA GLN A 31 -8.62 -25.02 1.20
C GLN A 31 -9.91 -25.78 0.82
N ARG A 32 -10.68 -26.22 1.80
CA ARG A 32 -11.95 -26.90 1.57
C ARG A 32 -12.97 -25.99 0.88
N ILE A 33 -13.11 -24.73 1.32
CA ILE A 33 -14.04 -23.76 0.72
C ILE A 33 -13.64 -23.41 -0.71
N LEU A 34 -12.34 -23.30 -0.98
CA LEU A 34 -11.80 -23.01 -2.30
C LEU A 34 -11.63 -24.27 -3.18
N ASN A 35 -12.22 -25.40 -2.80
CA ASN A 35 -12.15 -26.69 -3.52
C ASN A 35 -10.70 -27.13 -3.82
N GLY A 36 -9.79 -26.88 -2.91
CA GLY A 36 -8.36 -27.19 -3.05
C GLY A 36 -7.58 -26.25 -3.99
N ASN A 37 -8.24 -25.29 -4.62
CA ASN A 37 -7.60 -24.41 -5.61
C ASN A 37 -7.32 -23.02 -5.02
N ILE A 38 -6.10 -22.81 -4.54
CA ILE A 38 -5.61 -21.50 -4.11
C ILE A 38 -4.79 -20.90 -5.26
N SER A 39 -5.46 -20.52 -6.34
CA SER A 39 -4.83 -19.98 -7.56
C SER A 39 -4.47 -18.50 -7.47
N VAL A 40 -5.09 -17.77 -6.56
CA VAL A 40 -4.85 -16.33 -6.34
C VAL A 40 -4.77 -16.05 -4.86
N VAL A 41 -3.80 -15.26 -4.46
CA VAL A 41 -3.65 -14.79 -3.09
C VAL A 41 -3.49 -13.28 -3.04
N PHE A 42 -4.12 -12.66 -2.06
CA PHE A 42 -4.03 -11.23 -1.77
C PHE A 42 -3.16 -11.04 -0.55
N TYR A 43 -2.15 -10.19 -0.66
CA TYR A 43 -1.28 -9.82 0.43
C TYR A 43 -1.43 -8.36 0.77
N ASP A 44 -1.67 -8.09 2.04
CA ASP A 44 -1.73 -6.73 2.58
C ASP A 44 -1.11 -6.67 3.97
N MET A 45 -0.72 -5.47 4.37
CA MET A 45 -0.13 -5.19 5.66
C MET A 45 -0.92 -4.13 6.42
N THR A 46 -1.10 -4.37 7.71
CA THR A 46 -1.64 -3.37 8.63
C THR A 46 -0.66 -3.05 9.73
N THR A 47 -0.70 -1.83 10.25
CA THR A 47 0.13 -1.36 11.35
C THR A 47 -0.67 -1.39 12.64
N LEU A 48 -0.12 -2.01 13.67
CA LEU A 48 -0.67 -2.02 15.03
C LEU A 48 0.23 -1.17 15.93
N TYR A 49 -0.31 -0.11 16.50
CA TYR A 49 0.39 0.82 17.38
C TYR A 49 0.19 0.46 18.83
N PHE A 50 1.21 0.69 19.64
CA PHE A 50 1.17 0.52 21.09
C PHE A 50 1.20 1.90 21.77
N GLU A 51 0.33 2.10 22.73
CA GLU A 51 0.33 3.30 23.58
C GLU A 51 1.32 3.09 24.76
N ALA A 52 2.55 2.76 24.41
CA ALA A 52 3.67 2.56 25.32
C ALA A 52 4.89 3.25 24.73
N SER A 53 5.86 3.61 25.56
CA SER A 53 7.12 4.21 25.10
C SER A 53 8.24 3.18 24.88
N ASP A 54 8.09 1.97 25.45
CA ASP A 54 9.15 0.98 25.45
C ASP A 54 9.16 0.16 24.16
N GLU A 55 10.32 0.06 23.56
CA GLU A 55 10.61 -0.78 22.41
C GLU A 55 11.14 -2.16 22.85
N ASP A 56 10.90 -3.15 22.02
CA ASP A 56 11.51 -4.49 22.12
C ASP A 56 11.96 -4.98 20.74
N ASP A 57 12.20 -6.28 20.59
CA ASP A 57 12.67 -6.84 19.32
C ASP A 57 11.65 -6.73 18.17
N LEU A 58 10.35 -6.64 18.47
CA LEU A 58 9.27 -6.51 17.50
C LEU A 58 8.63 -5.12 17.48
N ARG A 59 8.39 -4.56 18.67
CA ARG A 59 7.80 -3.23 18.82
C ARG A 59 8.86 -2.17 18.62
N LYS A 60 8.86 -1.54 17.46
CA LYS A 60 9.80 -0.47 17.09
C LYS A 60 9.05 0.75 16.62
N THR A 61 9.62 1.93 16.87
CA THR A 61 9.16 3.15 16.20
C THR A 61 9.51 3.08 14.72
N GLY A 62 8.63 3.58 13.86
CA GLY A 62 8.80 3.49 12.43
C GLY A 62 7.98 4.51 11.66
N PHE A 63 7.89 4.31 10.36
CA PHE A 63 7.06 5.16 9.52
C PHE A 63 5.59 4.94 9.85
N SER A 64 4.89 6.02 10.18
CA SER A 64 3.46 6.01 10.47
C SER A 64 2.67 6.79 9.42
N LYS A 65 1.72 6.13 8.77
CA LYS A 65 0.75 6.77 7.87
C LYS A 65 -0.24 7.65 8.65
N ASP A 66 -0.44 7.34 9.95
CA ASP A 66 -1.39 8.02 10.84
C ASP A 66 -0.76 9.15 11.67
N GLY A 67 0.52 9.45 11.45
CA GLY A 67 1.25 10.49 12.19
C GLY A 67 1.72 10.09 13.60
N LYS A 68 1.60 8.80 13.97
CA LYS A 68 1.99 8.25 15.27
C LYS A 68 3.48 7.84 15.31
N HIS A 69 4.38 8.71 14.87
CA HIS A 69 5.81 8.39 14.72
C HIS A 69 6.54 8.13 16.04
N GLN A 70 5.95 8.48 17.17
CA GLN A 70 6.53 8.26 18.50
C GLN A 70 6.04 6.99 19.19
N ASN A 71 5.04 6.33 18.62
CA ASN A 71 4.48 5.11 19.18
C ASN A 71 5.20 3.89 18.59
N PRO A 72 5.68 2.97 19.43
CA PRO A 72 6.13 1.68 18.96
C PRO A 72 5.00 0.97 18.21
N GLN A 73 5.35 0.29 17.16
CA GLN A 73 4.41 -0.40 16.27
C GLN A 73 4.94 -1.77 15.87
N ILE A 74 4.08 -2.61 15.35
CA ILE A 74 4.39 -3.83 14.62
C ILE A 74 3.63 -3.83 13.31
N TYR A 75 4.09 -4.59 12.34
CA TYR A 75 3.33 -4.87 11.14
C TYR A 75 2.73 -6.28 11.21
N LEU A 76 1.46 -6.39 10.84
CA LEU A 76 0.78 -7.66 10.62
C LEU A 76 0.57 -7.83 9.11
N GLY A 77 1.28 -8.78 8.51
CA GLY A 77 1.07 -9.22 7.14
C GLY A 77 0.02 -10.32 7.09
N LEU A 78 -0.97 -10.19 6.22
CA LEU A 78 -2.04 -11.16 6.05
C LEU A 78 -2.10 -11.63 4.60
N LEU A 79 -2.19 -12.95 4.41
CA LEU A 79 -2.43 -13.58 3.13
C LEU A 79 -3.83 -14.20 3.12
N VAL A 80 -4.63 -13.83 2.13
CA VAL A 80 -5.99 -14.33 1.96
C VAL A 80 -6.18 -14.86 0.54
N GLY A 81 -7.02 -15.86 0.39
CA GLY A 81 -7.46 -16.38 -0.89
C GLY A 81 -8.69 -15.65 -1.44
N LEU A 82 -9.22 -16.15 -2.54
CA LEU A 82 -10.47 -15.67 -3.12
C LEU A 82 -11.59 -15.72 -2.07
N GLY A 83 -12.45 -14.70 -2.07
CA GLY A 83 -13.52 -14.56 -1.08
C GLY A 83 -13.08 -14.07 0.30
N GLY A 84 -11.80 -13.72 0.49
CA GLY A 84 -11.28 -13.17 1.74
C GLY A 84 -10.95 -14.22 2.82
N TYR A 85 -10.87 -15.49 2.46
CA TYR A 85 -10.54 -16.55 3.42
C TYR A 85 -9.04 -16.54 3.76
N ALA A 86 -8.73 -16.51 5.05
CA ALA A 86 -7.36 -16.43 5.54
C ALA A 86 -6.56 -17.70 5.18
N ILE A 87 -5.36 -17.50 4.66
CA ILE A 87 -4.38 -18.55 4.35
C ILE A 87 -3.29 -18.58 5.41
N GLY A 88 -2.78 -17.40 5.78
CA GLY A 88 -1.75 -17.29 6.78
C GLY A 88 -1.46 -15.83 7.13
N TYR A 89 -0.70 -15.64 8.19
CA TYR A 89 -0.26 -14.34 8.65
C TYR A 89 1.18 -14.40 9.15
N ASP A 90 1.80 -13.23 9.23
CA ASP A 90 3.08 -13.05 9.92
C ASP A 90 3.14 -11.70 10.62
N VAL A 91 3.98 -11.62 11.65
CA VAL A 91 4.22 -10.39 12.39
C VAL A 91 5.65 -9.94 12.12
N PHE A 92 5.81 -8.67 11.78
CA PHE A 92 7.09 -8.08 11.45
C PHE A 92 7.42 -6.94 12.39
N GLU A 93 8.71 -6.71 12.57
CA GLU A 93 9.24 -5.58 13.31
C GLU A 93 8.71 -4.25 12.78
N GLY A 94 8.38 -3.32 13.69
CA GLY A 94 7.71 -2.06 13.36
C GLY A 94 8.54 -1.05 12.56
N SER A 95 9.86 -1.23 12.45
CA SER A 95 10.74 -0.37 11.65
C SER A 95 11.05 -0.92 10.25
N ILE A 96 10.62 -2.16 9.93
CA ILE A 96 10.90 -2.78 8.64
C ILE A 96 10.24 -2.00 7.49
N TYR A 97 10.91 -1.93 6.36
CA TYR A 97 10.30 -1.41 5.15
C TYR A 97 9.32 -2.42 4.55
N GLU A 98 8.04 -2.02 4.35
CA GLU A 98 6.96 -2.89 3.85
C GLU A 98 7.38 -3.73 2.62
N GLY A 99 8.14 -3.15 1.71
CA GLY A 99 8.64 -3.83 0.51
C GLY A 99 9.55 -5.03 0.76
N HIS A 100 10.07 -5.21 1.97
CA HIS A 100 10.93 -6.34 2.31
C HIS A 100 10.17 -7.53 2.90
N THR A 101 8.88 -7.42 3.15
CA THR A 101 8.09 -8.44 3.85
C THR A 101 7.49 -9.49 2.92
N LEU A 102 7.13 -9.12 1.69
CA LEU A 102 6.37 -9.95 0.76
C LEU A 102 7.06 -11.30 0.48
N LEU A 103 8.30 -11.27 0.02
CA LEU A 103 8.98 -12.49 -0.42
C LEU A 103 9.29 -13.47 0.70
N PRO A 104 9.88 -13.04 1.85
CA PRO A 104 10.10 -13.94 2.98
C PRO A 104 8.79 -14.56 3.49
N PHE A 105 7.72 -13.78 3.49
CA PHE A 105 6.43 -14.26 3.93
C PHE A 105 5.84 -15.28 2.96
N LEU A 106 5.85 -15.02 1.65
CA LEU A 106 5.40 -15.97 0.65
C LEU A 106 6.16 -17.30 0.73
N GLN A 107 7.48 -17.25 0.88
CA GLN A 107 8.31 -18.43 1.01
C GLN A 107 7.96 -19.24 2.26
N LYS A 108 7.76 -18.56 3.39
CA LYS A 108 7.36 -19.18 4.66
C LYS A 108 6.02 -19.90 4.52
N ILE A 109 5.01 -19.23 3.96
CA ILE A 109 3.66 -19.79 3.79
C ILE A 109 3.64 -20.90 2.73
N ALA A 110 4.32 -20.70 1.60
CA ALA A 110 4.43 -21.72 0.56
C ALA A 110 5.08 -23.01 1.09
N THR A 111 6.15 -22.89 1.89
CA THR A 111 6.81 -24.04 2.52
C THR A 111 5.91 -24.72 3.56
N LYS A 112 5.26 -23.91 4.43
CA LYS A 112 4.43 -24.41 5.53
C LYS A 112 3.21 -25.20 5.03
N PHE A 113 2.55 -24.68 4.00
CA PHE A 113 1.28 -25.23 3.51
C PHE A 113 1.42 -25.96 2.17
N LYS A 114 2.63 -26.10 1.64
CA LYS A 114 2.91 -26.72 0.33
C LYS A 114 2.05 -26.13 -0.78
N LEU A 115 1.95 -24.79 -0.80
CA LEU A 115 1.19 -24.09 -1.81
C LEU A 115 1.91 -24.18 -3.16
N GLU A 116 1.15 -24.51 -4.20
CA GLU A 116 1.59 -24.23 -5.58
C GLU A 116 1.71 -22.72 -5.77
N LYS A 117 2.36 -22.29 -6.85
CA LYS A 117 2.63 -20.86 -7.12
C LYS A 117 1.33 -20.13 -7.49
N PRO A 118 0.66 -19.46 -6.55
CA PRO A 118 -0.53 -18.67 -6.88
C PRO A 118 -0.15 -17.36 -7.56
N VAL A 119 -1.11 -16.73 -8.22
CA VAL A 119 -1.00 -15.33 -8.64
C VAL A 119 -1.00 -14.44 -7.41
N ILE A 120 0.03 -13.60 -7.26
CA ILE A 120 0.17 -12.70 -6.11
C ILE A 120 -0.51 -11.37 -6.43
N VAL A 121 -1.47 -10.97 -5.61
CA VAL A 121 -2.11 -9.66 -5.69
C VAL A 121 -1.70 -8.83 -4.48
N ALA A 122 -1.15 -7.62 -4.73
CA ALA A 122 -0.68 -6.74 -3.67
C ALA A 122 -0.82 -5.26 -4.05
N ASP A 123 -0.74 -4.38 -3.05
CA ASP A 123 -0.87 -2.95 -3.26
C ASP A 123 0.42 -2.30 -3.81
N ALA A 124 0.34 -0.99 -4.15
CA ALA A 124 1.45 -0.23 -4.68
C ALA A 124 2.58 0.04 -3.65
N GLY A 125 2.36 -0.19 -2.37
CA GLY A 125 3.37 -0.10 -1.31
C GLY A 125 4.47 -1.14 -1.49
N LEU A 126 4.09 -2.30 -2.02
CA LEU A 126 4.96 -3.46 -2.25
C LEU A 126 5.64 -3.44 -3.63
N LEU A 127 5.28 -2.48 -4.50
CA LEU A 127 5.89 -2.33 -5.82
C LEU A 127 7.32 -1.78 -5.69
N SER A 128 8.31 -2.68 -5.79
CA SER A 128 9.71 -2.33 -5.97
C SER A 128 10.30 -3.13 -7.14
N LYS A 129 11.35 -2.59 -7.79
CA LYS A 129 12.04 -3.33 -8.86
C LYS A 129 12.60 -4.65 -8.37
N ASN A 130 13.07 -4.69 -7.12
CA ASN A 130 13.62 -5.90 -6.52
C ASN A 130 12.54 -6.95 -6.27
N ASN A 131 11.37 -6.55 -5.75
CA ASN A 131 10.26 -7.47 -5.54
C ASN A 131 9.75 -8.07 -6.86
N ILE A 132 9.56 -7.23 -7.88
CA ILE A 132 9.14 -7.69 -9.20
C ILE A 132 10.15 -8.69 -9.76
N LYS A 133 11.43 -8.32 -9.80
CA LYS A 133 12.49 -9.20 -10.29
C LYS A 133 12.51 -10.54 -9.56
N ALA A 134 12.41 -10.51 -8.23
CA ALA A 134 12.46 -11.73 -7.44
C ALA A 134 11.20 -12.60 -7.60
N LEU A 135 10.01 -12.02 -7.79
CA LEU A 135 8.80 -12.77 -8.14
C LEU A 135 8.96 -13.44 -9.51
N GLU A 136 9.48 -12.73 -10.52
CA GLU A 136 9.74 -13.25 -11.87
C GLU A 136 10.78 -14.38 -11.84
N GLU A 137 11.91 -14.18 -11.14
CA GLU A 137 12.96 -15.19 -10.98
C GLU A 137 12.47 -16.47 -10.29
N GLN A 138 11.52 -16.32 -9.34
CA GLN A 138 10.89 -17.45 -8.68
C GLN A 138 9.71 -18.03 -9.47
N GLY A 139 9.35 -17.43 -10.61
CA GLY A 139 8.28 -17.89 -11.49
C GLY A 139 6.88 -17.68 -10.93
N TYR A 140 6.67 -16.63 -10.13
CA TYR A 140 5.33 -16.19 -9.73
C TYR A 140 4.71 -15.27 -10.79
N GLU A 141 3.42 -15.44 -11.01
CA GLU A 141 2.59 -14.41 -11.65
C GLU A 141 2.11 -13.41 -10.60
N TYR A 142 1.93 -12.14 -11.00
CA TYR A 142 1.56 -11.10 -10.06
C TYR A 142 0.67 -10.02 -10.66
N ILE A 143 -0.15 -9.40 -9.80
CA ILE A 143 -0.92 -8.19 -10.05
C ILE A 143 -0.60 -7.23 -8.91
N ILE A 144 0.21 -6.21 -9.17
CA ILE A 144 0.66 -5.26 -8.13
C ILE A 144 0.24 -3.85 -8.54
N GLY A 145 -0.30 -3.09 -7.57
CA GLY A 145 -0.70 -1.71 -7.77
C GLY A 145 0.44 -0.86 -8.36
N ALA A 146 0.19 -0.18 -9.50
CA ALA A 146 1.18 0.64 -10.18
C ALA A 146 1.06 2.11 -9.76
N ARG A 147 2.21 2.81 -9.69
CA ARG A 147 2.26 4.25 -9.45
C ARG A 147 2.38 4.97 -10.79
N LEU A 148 1.25 5.20 -11.46
CA LEU A 148 1.20 5.76 -12.82
C LEU A 148 1.97 7.09 -12.97
N LYS A 149 1.99 7.93 -11.94
CA LYS A 149 2.77 9.19 -11.94
C LYS A 149 4.27 8.99 -12.03
N ASN A 150 4.79 7.83 -11.63
CA ASN A 150 6.21 7.49 -11.70
C ASN A 150 6.59 6.79 -13.01
N GLU A 151 5.63 6.54 -13.89
CA GLU A 151 5.90 5.95 -15.19
C GLU A 151 6.64 6.93 -16.12
N PRO A 152 7.44 6.41 -17.07
CA PRO A 152 8.08 7.25 -18.08
C PRO A 152 7.08 8.10 -18.84
N GLU A 153 7.49 9.31 -19.26
CA GLU A 153 6.60 10.25 -19.93
C GLU A 153 5.93 9.66 -21.18
N LYS A 154 6.66 8.85 -21.96
CA LYS A 154 6.09 8.13 -23.12
C LYS A 154 4.90 7.25 -22.72
N VAL A 155 4.98 6.55 -21.60
CA VAL A 155 3.89 5.68 -21.10
C VAL A 155 2.71 6.53 -20.63
N LYS A 156 2.97 7.63 -19.91
CA LYS A 156 1.92 8.56 -19.48
C LYS A 156 1.17 9.16 -20.68
N GLN A 157 1.88 9.59 -21.71
CA GLN A 157 1.25 10.09 -22.93
C GLN A 157 0.41 9.02 -23.64
N GLN A 158 0.86 7.78 -23.69
CA GLN A 158 0.06 6.67 -24.24
C GLN A 158 -1.24 6.43 -23.45
N ILE A 159 -1.20 6.59 -22.12
CA ILE A 159 -2.39 6.47 -21.27
C ILE A 159 -3.37 7.60 -21.61
N LEU A 160 -2.88 8.85 -21.61
CA LEU A 160 -3.72 10.03 -21.86
C LEU A 160 -4.34 10.04 -23.26
N GLN A 161 -3.63 9.54 -24.27
CA GLN A 161 -4.14 9.46 -25.66
C GLN A 161 -5.26 8.44 -25.83
N LYS A 162 -5.38 7.47 -24.93
CA LYS A 162 -6.42 6.42 -25.05
C LYS A 162 -7.79 6.87 -24.55
N GLU A 163 -7.84 7.92 -23.71
CA GLU A 163 -9.06 8.52 -23.17
C GLU A 163 -10.14 7.48 -22.77
N PRO A 164 -9.83 6.55 -21.84
CA PRO A 164 -10.77 5.48 -21.50
C PRO A 164 -12.07 6.04 -20.95
N GLY A 165 -13.20 5.48 -21.38
CA GLY A 165 -14.51 5.75 -20.82
C GLY A 165 -14.67 5.25 -19.39
N ASP A 166 -15.76 5.61 -18.70
CA ASP A 166 -16.02 5.20 -17.33
C ASP A 166 -16.13 3.66 -17.24
N ASN A 167 -15.38 3.08 -16.29
CA ASN A 167 -15.19 1.64 -16.11
C ASN A 167 -14.51 0.91 -17.28
N GLU A 168 -13.98 1.63 -18.24
CA GLU A 168 -13.18 1.02 -19.31
C GLU A 168 -11.78 0.65 -18.80
N VAL A 169 -11.29 -0.50 -19.28
CA VAL A 169 -9.97 -1.02 -18.94
C VAL A 169 -9.08 -1.00 -20.17
N ILE A 170 -7.94 -0.33 -20.07
CA ILE A 170 -6.94 -0.28 -21.12
C ILE A 170 -5.67 -1.03 -20.71
N HIS A 171 -4.96 -1.55 -21.70
CA HIS A 171 -3.70 -2.27 -21.51
C HIS A 171 -2.56 -1.57 -22.24
N ILE A 172 -1.40 -1.47 -21.57
CA ILE A 172 -0.16 -0.96 -22.14
C ILE A 172 0.95 -1.98 -21.85
N ASN A 173 1.50 -2.55 -22.91
CA ASN A 173 2.62 -3.48 -22.78
C ASN A 173 3.89 -2.71 -22.42
N LYS A 174 4.65 -3.25 -21.47
CA LYS A 174 5.96 -2.76 -21.04
C LYS A 174 7.07 -3.71 -21.51
N PRO A 175 8.33 -3.27 -21.53
CA PRO A 175 9.46 -4.18 -21.76
C PRO A 175 9.44 -5.36 -20.79
N GLY A 176 9.84 -6.52 -21.25
CA GLY A 176 9.68 -7.78 -20.52
C GLY A 176 8.29 -8.37 -20.72
N ASN A 177 7.88 -9.26 -19.85
CA ASN A 177 6.56 -9.90 -19.90
C ASN A 177 5.53 -9.18 -19.00
N THR A 178 5.67 -7.86 -18.83
CA THR A 178 4.84 -7.05 -17.96
C THR A 178 3.88 -6.18 -18.76
N ARG A 179 2.69 -5.93 -18.23
CA ARG A 179 1.72 -4.98 -18.79
C ARG A 179 1.11 -4.12 -17.70
N LEU A 180 0.81 -2.87 -18.00
CA LEU A 180 -0.04 -2.02 -17.19
C LEU A 180 -1.50 -2.28 -17.55
N ILE A 181 -2.31 -2.44 -16.53
CA ILE A 181 -3.77 -2.52 -16.63
C ILE A 181 -4.29 -1.26 -15.96
N ILE A 182 -4.97 -0.40 -16.70
CA ILE A 182 -5.45 0.89 -16.23
C ILE A 182 -6.98 0.91 -16.39
N ALA A 183 -7.68 1.14 -15.29
CA ALA A 183 -9.12 1.35 -15.29
C ALA A 183 -9.41 2.82 -14.96
N TYR A 184 -10.27 3.46 -15.73
CA TYR A 184 -10.79 4.78 -15.41
C TYR A 184 -12.07 4.64 -14.59
N ALA A 185 -12.19 5.44 -13.53
CA ALA A 185 -13.36 5.47 -12.65
C ALA A 185 -13.84 6.92 -12.46
N GLY A 186 -14.91 7.29 -13.12
CA GLY A 186 -15.45 8.66 -13.12
C GLY A 186 -15.78 9.17 -11.71
N ASN A 187 -16.33 8.32 -10.84
CA ASN A 187 -16.59 8.68 -9.43
C ASN A 187 -15.32 9.05 -8.67
N ARG A 188 -14.20 8.35 -8.94
CA ARG A 188 -12.90 8.65 -8.32
C ARG A 188 -12.33 9.95 -8.88
N ALA A 189 -12.38 10.13 -10.19
CA ALA A 189 -11.94 11.36 -10.84
C ALA A 189 -12.69 12.60 -10.30
N ALA A 190 -14.02 12.52 -10.16
CA ALA A 190 -14.83 13.58 -9.56
C ALA A 190 -14.44 13.88 -8.10
N LYS A 191 -14.17 12.85 -7.29
CA LYS A 191 -13.69 13.02 -5.92
C LYS A 191 -12.31 13.68 -5.88
N ASP A 192 -11.41 13.27 -6.76
CA ASP A 192 -10.07 13.82 -6.83
C ASP A 192 -10.09 15.28 -7.32
N GLU A 193 -10.93 15.60 -8.28
CA GLU A 193 -11.18 16.98 -8.71
C GLU A 193 -11.72 17.85 -7.56
N TYR A 194 -12.72 17.37 -6.83
CA TYR A 194 -13.24 18.06 -5.66
C TYR A 194 -12.15 18.34 -4.61
N ASN A 195 -11.32 17.35 -4.31
CA ASN A 195 -10.23 17.49 -3.37
C ASN A 195 -9.18 18.51 -3.86
N ARG A 196 -8.84 18.49 -5.15
CA ARG A 196 -7.91 19.45 -5.77
C ARG A 196 -8.45 20.89 -5.66
N LYS A 197 -9.71 21.11 -6.04
CA LYS A 197 -10.36 22.42 -5.90
C LYS A 197 -10.34 22.93 -4.46
N ARG A 198 -10.67 22.07 -3.50
CA ARG A 198 -10.64 22.41 -2.08
C ARG A 198 -9.23 22.73 -1.57
N GLY A 199 -8.23 21.97 -2.03
CA GLY A 199 -6.82 22.24 -1.72
C GLY A 199 -6.34 23.57 -2.25
N LEU A 200 -6.69 23.89 -3.51
CA LEU A 200 -6.36 25.17 -4.13
C LEU A 200 -6.99 26.35 -3.38
N GLN A 201 -8.27 26.29 -3.06
CA GLN A 201 -8.96 27.32 -2.27
C GLN A 201 -8.31 27.57 -0.91
N ARG A 202 -7.77 26.51 -0.25
CA ARG A 202 -7.05 26.67 1.00
C ARG A 202 -5.73 27.43 0.81
N LEU A 203 -4.98 27.13 -0.25
CA LEU A 203 -3.76 27.87 -0.57
C LEU A 203 -4.06 29.33 -0.87
N GLU A 204 -5.05 29.63 -1.69
CA GLU A 204 -5.46 31.00 -2.00
C GLU A 204 -5.83 31.80 -0.74
N LYS A 205 -6.58 31.17 0.18
CA LYS A 205 -6.90 31.80 1.47
C LYS A 205 -5.66 32.08 2.32
N GLN A 206 -4.70 31.15 2.32
CA GLN A 206 -3.47 31.32 3.08
C GLN A 206 -2.57 32.40 2.49
N ILE A 207 -2.50 32.51 1.14
CA ILE A 207 -1.79 33.60 0.44
C ILE A 207 -2.40 34.94 0.80
N LYS A 208 -3.75 35.08 0.64
CA LYS A 208 -4.48 36.32 0.95
C LYS A 208 -4.33 36.74 2.42
N ALA A 209 -4.19 35.78 3.32
CA ALA A 209 -4.02 36.03 4.74
C ALA A 209 -2.54 36.29 5.14
N GLY A 210 -1.58 36.26 4.21
CA GLY A 210 -0.16 36.45 4.48
C GLY A 210 0.45 35.36 5.39
N LYS A 211 -0.16 34.18 5.47
CA LYS A 211 0.25 33.11 6.38
C LYS A 211 1.32 32.18 5.81
N LEU A 212 1.76 32.39 4.59
CA LEU A 212 2.78 31.58 3.92
C LEU A 212 4.13 32.28 3.95
N SER A 213 5.18 31.50 4.14
CA SER A 213 6.58 31.90 4.08
C SER A 213 7.33 31.05 3.04
N LYS A 214 8.55 31.42 2.70
CA LYS A 214 9.43 30.65 1.78
C LYS A 214 9.54 29.18 2.19
N SER A 215 9.53 28.87 3.48
CA SER A 215 9.58 27.48 4.00
C SER A 215 8.36 26.65 3.66
N ASN A 216 7.23 27.27 3.31
CA ASN A 216 6.03 26.58 2.85
C ASN A 216 6.15 26.08 1.40
N ILE A 217 7.11 26.57 0.62
CA ILE A 217 7.36 26.08 -0.75
C ILE A 217 8.16 24.78 -0.64
N ASN A 218 7.44 23.67 -0.73
CA ASN A 218 8.00 22.33 -0.63
C ASN A 218 7.12 21.33 -1.40
N ASN A 219 7.61 20.09 -1.54
CA ASN A 219 6.90 19.07 -2.31
C ASN A 219 5.82 18.28 -1.51
N LYS A 220 5.37 18.81 -0.34
CA LYS A 220 4.38 18.13 0.51
C LYS A 220 2.96 18.62 0.21
N GLY A 221 2.06 17.70 -0.06
CA GLY A 221 0.65 17.98 -0.29
C GLY A 221 0.43 19.02 -1.39
N TYR A 222 -0.44 20.00 -1.13
CA TYR A 222 -0.72 21.10 -2.07
C TYR A 222 0.36 22.20 -2.10
N ASN A 223 1.26 22.24 -1.13
CA ASN A 223 2.35 23.21 -1.10
C ASN A 223 3.29 23.08 -2.31
N LYS A 224 3.32 21.93 -2.97
CA LYS A 224 4.06 21.67 -4.20
C LYS A 224 3.66 22.58 -5.38
N TYR A 225 2.48 23.23 -5.31
CA TYR A 225 1.99 24.19 -6.29
C TYR A 225 2.31 25.65 -5.96
N LEU A 226 3.02 25.91 -4.87
CA LEU A 226 3.50 27.24 -4.53
C LEU A 226 4.82 27.53 -5.25
N LYS A 227 4.93 28.72 -5.81
CA LYS A 227 6.19 29.25 -6.38
C LYS A 227 6.44 30.68 -5.88
N LEU A 228 7.69 31.13 -5.99
CA LEU A 228 8.05 32.53 -5.73
C LEU A 228 7.84 33.34 -6.99
N GLN A 229 7.21 34.51 -6.84
CA GLN A 229 7.17 35.56 -7.84
C GLN A 229 8.07 36.70 -7.34
N GLY A 230 9.21 36.89 -7.98
CA GLY A 230 10.22 37.81 -7.49
C GLY A 230 10.90 37.30 -6.18
N GLU A 231 11.38 38.21 -5.35
CA GLU A 231 12.12 37.82 -4.13
C GLU A 231 11.24 37.54 -2.92
N ILE A 232 9.98 37.99 -2.89
CA ILE A 232 9.17 38.05 -1.67
C ILE A 232 7.77 37.44 -1.85
N THR A 233 7.20 37.50 -3.05
CA THR A 233 5.79 37.13 -3.26
C THR A 233 5.64 35.63 -3.52
N ILE A 234 4.72 34.98 -2.79
CA ILE A 234 4.36 33.58 -2.98
C ILE A 234 3.07 33.53 -3.79
N GLU A 235 3.09 32.76 -4.87
CA GLU A 235 1.92 32.53 -5.71
C GLU A 235 1.69 31.05 -6.02
N ILE A 236 0.55 30.76 -6.62
CA ILE A 236 0.22 29.40 -7.07
C ILE A 236 0.77 29.22 -8.48
N ASP A 237 1.51 28.13 -8.68
CA ASP A 237 1.93 27.65 -9.98
C ASP A 237 0.79 26.89 -10.65
N TYR A 238 -0.06 27.64 -11.38
CA TYR A 238 -1.20 27.08 -12.09
C TYR A 238 -0.79 26.17 -13.26
N GLU A 239 0.37 26.36 -13.85
CA GLU A 239 0.87 25.47 -14.91
C GLU A 239 1.15 24.08 -14.34
N LYS A 240 1.90 24.04 -13.24
CA LYS A 240 2.18 22.77 -12.53
C LYS A 240 0.91 22.11 -11.99
N PHE A 241 -0.04 22.92 -11.48
CA PHE A 241 -1.31 22.43 -10.98
C PHE A 241 -2.13 21.78 -12.10
N ASN A 242 -2.23 22.44 -13.26
CA ASN A 242 -2.99 21.93 -14.42
C ASN A 242 -2.31 20.72 -15.07
N ALA A 243 -0.98 20.68 -15.13
CA ALA A 243 -0.25 19.52 -15.61
C ALA A 243 -0.48 18.29 -14.73
N ASP A 244 -0.54 18.49 -13.42
CA ASP A 244 -0.84 17.41 -12.47
C ASP A 244 -2.30 16.93 -12.57
N LYS A 245 -3.23 17.84 -12.93
CA LYS A 245 -4.62 17.53 -13.19
C LYS A 245 -4.76 16.60 -14.41
N ALA A 246 -4.09 16.89 -15.49
CA ALA A 246 -4.15 16.09 -16.72
C ALA A 246 -3.67 14.65 -16.55
N GLY A 247 -2.89 14.36 -15.51
CA GLY A 247 -2.45 13.00 -15.19
C GLY A 247 -3.26 12.30 -14.09
N MET A 248 -4.33 12.92 -13.58
CA MET A 248 -5.13 12.41 -12.46
C MET A 248 -6.59 12.13 -12.81
N ASP A 249 -7.13 12.79 -13.83
CA ASP A 249 -8.50 12.64 -14.34
C ASP A 249 -8.53 11.56 -15.45
#